data_e291d8f4ff6bab2aa580b12fe126021b
#
_entry.id   e291d8f4ff6bab2aa580b12fe126021b
#
_cell.length_a   1.000
_cell.length_b   1.000
_cell.length_c   1.000
_cell.angle_alpha   90.00
_cell.angle_beta   90.00
_cell.angle_gamma   90.00
#
_symmetry.space_group_name_H-M   'P 1'
#
loop_
_entity.id
_entity.type
_entity.pdbx_description
1 polymer ?
#
loop_
_entity_poly.entity_id
_entity_poly.type
_entity_poly.pdbx_seq_one_letter_code
_entity_poly.pdbx_strand_id
1 'polypeptide(L)'
;MNQDAKKTALRMIPYGIYVLTADDGKGNVAGATVNWVTQTAFNPPLVVVGVKTDSGAYSIVKNAKAFTLNMLGKEHKGLAFTFFKPAQLADGKLSGQSIHKGANGAPILDTALAAVECKVTSIVEQGDHHIVVGEVTEAHLPKPIEGRPDVAILEMKDLGDNVFYGG
;
A
#
# COMPACT_ATOMS: atom_id res chain seq x y z
N MET A 1 26.34 11.98 12.39
CA MET A 1 24.89 12.32 12.49
C MET A 1 24.37 11.76 13.81
N ASN A 2 23.62 12.58 14.56
CA ASN A 2 22.97 12.13 15.80
C ASN A 2 21.80 11.17 15.44
N GLN A 3 21.86 9.93 15.92
CA GLN A 3 20.89 8.89 15.55
C GLN A 3 19.50 9.12 16.17
N ASP A 4 19.44 9.67 17.40
CA ASP A 4 18.16 9.96 18.04
C ASP A 4 17.42 11.12 17.36
N ALA A 5 18.17 12.17 16.99
CA ALA A 5 17.61 13.29 16.22
C ALA A 5 17.12 12.84 14.84
N LYS A 6 17.88 12.02 14.13
CA LYS A 6 17.47 11.43 12.84
C LYS A 6 16.17 10.64 12.99
N LYS A 7 16.15 9.71 13.93
CA LYS A 7 15.00 8.84 14.18
C LYS A 7 13.75 9.66 14.52
N THR A 8 13.89 10.65 15.41
CA THR A 8 12.78 11.51 15.80
C THR A 8 12.26 12.31 14.62
N ALA A 9 13.14 12.98 13.86
CA ALA A 9 12.77 13.80 12.73
C ALA A 9 12.05 12.99 11.62
N LEU A 10 12.56 11.79 11.28
CA LEU A 10 11.93 10.94 10.28
C LEU A 10 10.57 10.40 10.73
N ARG A 11 10.37 10.16 12.01
CA ARG A 11 9.08 9.75 12.58
C ARG A 11 8.04 10.88 12.64
N MET A 12 8.44 12.12 12.45
CA MET A 12 7.52 13.26 12.34
C MET A 12 6.86 13.36 10.96
N ILE A 13 7.36 12.63 9.96
CA ILE A 13 6.68 12.52 8.66
C ILE A 13 5.39 11.74 8.86
N PRO A 14 4.21 12.31 8.56
CA PRO A 14 2.94 11.60 8.73
C PRO A 14 2.79 10.50 7.68
N TYR A 15 2.31 9.35 8.11
CA TYR A 15 2.11 8.19 7.23
C TYR A 15 0.68 7.68 7.31
N GLY A 16 0.00 7.63 6.18
CA GLY A 16 -1.18 6.80 6.00
C GLY A 16 -0.80 5.31 5.95
N ILE A 17 -1.77 4.44 6.18
CA ILE A 17 -1.62 2.99 6.11
C ILE A 17 -2.47 2.45 4.97
N TYR A 18 -1.81 1.66 4.12
CA TYR A 18 -2.39 1.10 2.92
C TYR A 18 -2.05 -0.39 2.82
N VAL A 19 -2.84 -1.13 2.05
CA VAL A 19 -2.44 -2.47 1.59
C VAL A 19 -2.14 -2.39 0.10
N LEU A 20 -0.90 -2.65 -0.26
CA LEU A 20 -0.49 -2.83 -1.65
C LEU A 20 -0.77 -4.26 -2.05
N THR A 21 -1.44 -4.46 -3.17
CA THR A 21 -1.71 -5.77 -3.77
C THR A 21 -1.20 -5.83 -5.20
N ALA A 22 -0.79 -7.02 -5.63
CA ALA A 22 -0.36 -7.27 -7.01
C ALA A 22 -0.61 -8.74 -7.37
N ASP A 23 -0.74 -9.02 -8.66
CA ASP A 23 -0.85 -10.38 -9.22
C ASP A 23 -0.02 -10.42 -10.52
N ASP A 24 0.95 -11.31 -10.60
CA ASP A 24 1.82 -11.43 -11.77
C ASP A 24 1.23 -12.29 -12.91
N GLY A 25 0.01 -12.78 -12.71
CA GLY A 25 -0.68 -13.65 -13.68
C GLY A 25 -0.10 -15.06 -13.80
N LYS A 26 0.86 -15.41 -12.96
CA LYS A 26 1.55 -16.72 -12.93
C LYS A 26 1.27 -17.49 -11.65
N GLY A 27 0.27 -17.07 -10.88
CA GLY A 27 -0.10 -17.68 -9.61
C GLY A 27 0.54 -17.02 -8.38
N ASN A 28 1.34 -15.98 -8.55
CA ASN A 28 1.93 -15.26 -7.42
C ASN A 28 1.12 -13.99 -7.14
N VAL A 29 0.55 -13.91 -5.94
CA VAL A 29 -0.26 -12.77 -5.49
C VAL A 29 0.39 -12.14 -4.27
N ALA A 30 0.51 -10.83 -4.28
CA ALA A 30 1.02 -10.05 -3.17
C ALA A 30 -0.09 -9.35 -2.40
N GLY A 31 0.12 -9.19 -1.11
CA GLY A 31 -0.59 -8.27 -0.25
C GLY A 31 0.34 -7.85 0.87
N ALA A 32 0.64 -6.57 0.98
CA ALA A 32 1.57 -6.03 1.96
C ALA A 32 1.10 -4.69 2.51
N THR A 33 1.15 -4.52 3.81
CA THR A 33 0.95 -3.22 4.43
C THR A 33 2.13 -2.30 4.13
N VAL A 34 1.84 -1.13 3.58
CA VAL A 34 2.81 -0.09 3.23
C VAL A 34 2.40 1.25 3.81
N ASN A 35 3.36 2.11 4.11
CA ASN A 35 3.13 3.43 4.69
C ASN A 35 3.96 4.55 4.04
N TRP A 36 5.00 4.24 3.29
CA TRP A 36 5.76 5.25 2.55
C TRP A 36 5.13 5.46 1.18
N VAL A 37 4.05 6.25 1.16
CA VAL A 37 3.20 6.50 0.00
C VAL A 37 2.91 7.98 -0.11
N THR A 38 3.02 8.52 -1.32
CA THR A 38 2.54 9.87 -1.62
C THR A 38 2.17 10.04 -3.10
N GLN A 39 1.25 10.96 -3.38
CA GLN A 39 1.02 11.45 -4.73
C GLN A 39 2.15 12.40 -5.13
N THR A 40 2.63 12.34 -6.37
CA THR A 40 3.76 13.14 -6.87
C THR A 40 3.47 13.93 -8.15
N ALA A 41 2.35 13.67 -8.81
CA ALA A 41 1.92 14.43 -10.00
C ALA A 41 0.40 14.43 -10.14
N PHE A 42 -0.12 15.45 -10.81
CA PHE A 42 -1.54 15.55 -11.17
C PHE A 42 -1.82 15.02 -12.57
N ASN A 43 -0.91 15.26 -13.52
CA ASN A 43 -1.09 14.87 -14.92
C ASN A 43 0.25 14.42 -15.54
N PRO A 44 0.42 13.12 -15.81
CA PRO A 44 -0.49 12.05 -15.38
C PRO A 44 -0.53 11.92 -13.84
N PRO A 45 -1.61 11.36 -13.27
CA PRO A 45 -1.66 11.16 -11.82
C PRO A 45 -0.66 10.08 -11.41
N LEU A 46 0.36 10.46 -10.64
CA LEU A 46 1.40 9.52 -10.18
C LEU A 46 1.36 9.39 -8.66
N VAL A 47 1.55 8.16 -8.21
CA VAL A 47 1.85 7.83 -6.82
C VAL A 47 3.18 7.11 -6.71
N VAL A 48 3.87 7.29 -5.59
CA VAL A 48 5.10 6.55 -5.28
C VAL A 48 4.89 5.73 -4.00
N VAL A 49 5.49 4.55 -3.98
CA VAL A 49 5.46 3.65 -2.84
C VAL A 49 6.87 3.14 -2.58
N GLY A 50 7.35 3.30 -1.34
CA GLY A 50 8.57 2.64 -0.87
C GLY A 50 8.26 1.18 -0.55
N VAL A 51 8.83 0.25 -1.32
CA VAL A 51 8.62 -1.19 -1.16
C VAL A 51 9.92 -1.87 -0.76
N LYS A 52 9.90 -2.62 0.35
CA LYS A 52 11.07 -3.33 0.86
C LYS A 52 11.56 -4.37 -0.14
N THR A 53 12.84 -4.32 -0.48
CA THR A 53 13.42 -5.12 -1.57
C THR A 53 13.45 -6.62 -1.33
N ASP A 54 13.54 -7.04 -0.06
CA ASP A 54 13.50 -8.45 0.36
C ASP A 54 12.09 -8.95 0.67
N SER A 55 11.04 -8.14 0.43
CA SER A 55 9.66 -8.58 0.57
C SER A 55 9.19 -9.37 -0.65
N GLY A 56 8.36 -10.38 -0.44
CA GLY A 56 7.72 -11.11 -1.54
C GLY A 56 6.88 -10.20 -2.45
N ALA A 57 6.31 -9.14 -1.89
CA ALA A 57 5.52 -8.17 -2.65
C ALA A 57 6.37 -7.42 -3.70
N TYR A 58 7.61 -7.08 -3.39
CA TYR A 58 8.48 -6.35 -4.33
C TYR A 58 8.68 -7.10 -5.65
N SER A 59 9.06 -8.37 -5.57
CA SER A 59 9.29 -9.20 -6.77
C SER A 59 8.01 -9.36 -7.60
N ILE A 60 6.86 -9.54 -6.94
CA ILE A 60 5.56 -9.69 -7.62
C ILE A 60 5.16 -8.39 -8.33
N VAL A 61 5.28 -7.23 -7.66
CA VAL A 61 5.03 -5.92 -8.28
C VAL A 61 5.93 -5.68 -9.49
N LYS A 62 7.21 -6.01 -9.36
CA LYS A 62 8.19 -5.87 -10.45
C LYS A 62 7.86 -6.74 -11.66
N ASN A 63 7.39 -7.96 -11.42
CA ASN A 63 6.98 -8.89 -12.47
C ASN A 63 5.63 -8.52 -13.09
N ALA A 64 4.66 -8.15 -12.27
CA ALA A 64 3.31 -7.75 -12.71
C ALA A 64 3.33 -6.42 -13.48
N LYS A 65 4.29 -5.54 -13.18
CA LYS A 65 4.34 -4.14 -13.68
C LYS A 65 3.07 -3.35 -13.36
N ALA A 66 2.35 -3.78 -12.35
CA ALA A 66 1.10 -3.19 -11.88
C ALA A 66 0.91 -3.50 -10.39
N PHE A 67 0.18 -2.65 -9.71
CA PHE A 67 -0.26 -2.86 -8.33
C PHE A 67 -1.56 -2.11 -8.06
N THR A 68 -2.24 -2.50 -7.00
CA THR A 68 -3.36 -1.72 -6.47
C THR A 68 -3.01 -1.25 -5.06
N LEU A 69 -3.31 -0.01 -4.75
CA LEU A 69 -3.16 0.57 -3.43
C LEU A 69 -4.54 0.69 -2.80
N ASN A 70 -4.79 -0.10 -1.74
CA ASN A 70 -6.04 -0.13 -1.01
C ASN A 70 -5.94 0.79 0.21
N MET A 71 -6.82 1.80 0.32
CA MET A 71 -6.86 2.77 1.40
C MET A 71 -7.63 2.20 2.59
N LEU A 72 -6.97 2.15 3.76
CA LEU A 72 -7.58 1.63 4.98
C LEU A 72 -8.21 2.75 5.81
N GLY A 73 -9.37 2.47 6.39
CA GLY A 73 -10.03 3.35 7.35
C GLY A 73 -9.59 3.12 8.79
N LYS A 74 -10.00 3.99 9.70
CA LYS A 74 -9.64 3.94 11.13
C LYS A 74 -10.01 2.61 11.80
N GLU A 75 -11.08 1.97 11.35
CA GLU A 75 -11.57 0.67 11.84
C GLU A 75 -10.73 -0.53 11.34
N HIS A 76 -9.88 -0.34 10.35
CA HIS A 76 -9.14 -1.42 9.67
C HIS A 76 -7.77 -1.73 10.28
N LYS A 77 -7.53 -1.35 11.54
CA LYS A 77 -6.27 -1.63 12.25
C LYS A 77 -5.88 -3.11 12.19
N GLY A 78 -6.83 -4.03 12.44
CA GLY A 78 -6.59 -5.47 12.36
C GLY A 78 -6.17 -5.92 10.95
N LEU A 79 -6.74 -5.29 9.92
CA LEU A 79 -6.39 -5.56 8.53
C LEU A 79 -4.95 -5.16 8.22
N ALA A 80 -4.49 -4.01 8.72
CA ALA A 80 -3.10 -3.59 8.60
C ALA A 80 -2.13 -4.63 9.18
N PHE A 81 -2.41 -5.16 10.38
CA PHE A 81 -1.59 -6.20 11.00
C PHE A 81 -1.63 -7.54 10.24
N THR A 82 -2.76 -7.89 9.62
CA THR A 82 -2.88 -9.09 8.78
C THR A 82 -1.85 -9.09 7.66
N PHE A 83 -1.66 -7.96 6.99
CA PHE A 83 -0.75 -7.81 5.85
C PHE A 83 0.67 -7.39 6.20
N PHE A 84 1.06 -7.38 7.47
CA PHE A 84 2.46 -7.38 7.88
C PHE A 84 3.14 -8.73 7.61
N LYS A 85 2.36 -9.79 7.48
CA LYS A 85 2.82 -11.13 7.09
C LYS A 85 2.64 -11.32 5.58
N PRO A 86 3.40 -12.23 4.95
CA PRO A 86 3.19 -12.60 3.56
C PRO A 86 1.73 -13.03 3.31
N ALA A 87 1.10 -12.45 2.30
CA ALA A 87 -0.27 -12.77 1.96
C ALA A 87 -0.40 -14.15 1.33
N GLN A 88 -1.54 -14.79 1.56
CA GLN A 88 -1.89 -16.09 0.98
C GLN A 88 -3.24 -16.00 0.30
N LEU A 89 -3.29 -16.42 -0.96
CA LEU A 89 -4.54 -16.58 -1.70
C LEU A 89 -5.06 -18.00 -1.48
N ALA A 90 -6.23 -18.12 -0.85
CA ALA A 90 -6.90 -19.39 -0.60
C ALA A 90 -8.41 -19.21 -0.66
N ASP A 91 -9.12 -20.13 -1.30
CA ASP A 91 -10.59 -20.13 -1.40
C ASP A 91 -11.17 -18.80 -1.93
N GLY A 92 -10.47 -18.15 -2.88
CA GLY A 92 -10.88 -16.88 -3.46
C GLY A 92 -10.70 -15.67 -2.53
N LYS A 93 -10.01 -15.85 -1.40
CA LYS A 93 -9.73 -14.79 -0.40
C LYS A 93 -8.24 -14.55 -0.27
N LEU A 94 -7.86 -13.31 -0.02
CA LEU A 94 -6.47 -12.92 0.25
C LEU A 94 -6.27 -12.78 1.76
N SER A 95 -5.52 -13.70 2.36
CA SER A 95 -5.33 -13.80 3.83
C SER A 95 -6.65 -13.74 4.59
N GLY A 96 -7.67 -14.46 4.10
CA GLY A 96 -9.02 -14.49 4.68
C GLY A 96 -9.92 -13.29 4.33
N GLN A 97 -9.40 -12.30 3.60
CA GLN A 97 -10.16 -11.10 3.21
C GLN A 97 -10.85 -11.30 1.86
N SER A 98 -12.11 -10.87 1.78
CA SER A 98 -12.84 -10.85 0.52
C SER A 98 -12.22 -9.86 -0.46
N ILE A 99 -12.08 -10.30 -1.70
CA ILE A 99 -11.45 -9.53 -2.77
C ILE A 99 -12.24 -9.67 -4.08
N HIS A 100 -12.07 -8.70 -4.94
CA HIS A 100 -12.37 -8.83 -6.38
C HIS A 100 -11.14 -8.40 -7.19
N LYS A 101 -11.08 -8.79 -8.46
CA LYS A 101 -9.97 -8.40 -9.33
C LYS A 101 -10.22 -7.03 -9.94
N GLY A 102 -9.22 -6.16 -9.90
CA GLY A 102 -9.18 -4.93 -10.66
C GLY A 102 -8.94 -5.18 -12.16
N ALA A 103 -9.04 -4.12 -12.96
CA ALA A 103 -8.75 -4.16 -14.39
C ALA A 103 -7.27 -4.49 -14.67
N ASN A 104 -6.36 -4.09 -13.77
CA ASN A 104 -4.94 -4.41 -13.83
C ASN A 104 -4.61 -5.85 -13.34
N GLY A 105 -5.61 -6.62 -12.93
CA GLY A 105 -5.49 -7.98 -12.44
C GLY A 105 -5.15 -8.12 -10.94
N ALA A 106 -4.69 -7.06 -10.28
CA ALA A 106 -4.39 -7.10 -8.86
C ALA A 106 -5.67 -7.20 -8.00
N PRO A 107 -5.62 -7.88 -6.84
CA PRO A 107 -6.75 -7.91 -5.93
C PRO A 107 -7.10 -6.53 -5.37
N ILE A 108 -8.38 -6.24 -5.28
CA ILE A 108 -8.93 -5.11 -4.53
C ILE A 108 -9.61 -5.67 -3.29
N LEU A 109 -9.31 -5.15 -2.11
CA LEU A 109 -9.96 -5.56 -0.86
C LEU A 109 -11.38 -4.97 -0.80
N ASP A 110 -12.39 -5.82 -0.65
CA ASP A 110 -13.80 -5.38 -0.61
C ASP A 110 -14.11 -4.46 0.58
N THR A 111 -13.29 -4.54 1.64
CA THR A 111 -13.43 -3.72 2.84
C THR A 111 -12.68 -2.39 2.77
N ALA A 112 -11.82 -2.17 1.77
CA ALA A 112 -11.09 -0.91 1.64
C ALA A 112 -12.04 0.28 1.45
N LEU A 113 -11.68 1.45 2.00
CA LEU A 113 -12.45 2.68 1.80
C LEU A 113 -12.41 3.14 0.36
N ALA A 114 -11.27 3.01 -0.27
CA ALA A 114 -11.02 3.33 -1.67
C ALA A 114 -9.85 2.49 -2.17
N ALA A 115 -9.68 2.43 -3.47
CA ALA A 115 -8.49 1.83 -4.08
C ALA A 115 -8.10 2.57 -5.36
N VAL A 116 -6.81 2.58 -5.67
CA VAL A 116 -6.30 3.04 -6.97
C VAL A 116 -5.48 1.93 -7.62
N GLU A 117 -5.81 1.65 -8.86
CA GLU A 117 -5.03 0.75 -9.71
C GLU A 117 -3.91 1.52 -10.39
N CYS A 118 -2.72 0.96 -10.38
CA CYS A 118 -1.53 1.63 -10.88
C CYS A 118 -0.77 0.74 -11.86
N LYS A 119 -0.31 1.37 -12.95
CA LYS A 119 0.70 0.81 -13.84
C LYS A 119 2.07 1.29 -13.39
N VAL A 120 3.02 0.38 -13.19
CA VAL A 120 4.40 0.75 -12.84
C VAL A 120 5.06 1.42 -14.05
N THR A 121 5.51 2.65 -13.87
CA THR A 121 6.20 3.44 -14.91
C THR A 121 7.71 3.44 -14.73
N SER A 122 8.18 3.40 -13.47
CA SER A 122 9.60 3.29 -13.14
C SER A 122 9.81 2.78 -11.73
N ILE A 123 11.02 2.31 -11.46
CA ILE A 123 11.47 1.93 -10.12
C ILE A 123 12.83 2.57 -9.88
N VAL A 124 12.96 3.34 -8.79
CA VAL A 124 14.24 3.89 -8.34
C VAL A 124 14.87 2.89 -7.38
N GLU A 125 15.93 2.25 -7.84
CA GLU A 125 16.59 1.16 -7.13
C GLU A 125 17.70 1.70 -6.20
N GLN A 126 17.30 2.35 -5.11
CA GLN A 126 18.21 2.89 -4.09
C GLN A 126 17.74 2.54 -2.69
N GLY A 127 18.67 2.14 -1.83
CA GLY A 127 18.39 1.78 -0.43
C GLY A 127 17.80 0.38 -0.27
N ASP A 128 17.26 0.11 0.89
CA ASP A 128 16.61 -1.15 1.27
C ASP A 128 15.11 -1.20 0.91
N HIS A 129 14.55 -0.04 0.55
CA HIS A 129 13.23 0.13 -0.03
C HIS A 129 13.38 0.84 -1.37
N HIS A 130 12.95 0.20 -2.43
CA HIS A 130 12.94 0.83 -3.75
C HIS A 130 11.66 1.65 -3.93
N ILE A 131 11.77 2.77 -4.62
CA ILE A 131 10.63 3.64 -4.92
C ILE A 131 9.97 3.12 -6.19
N VAL A 132 8.78 2.56 -6.05
CA VAL A 132 7.93 2.17 -7.18
C VAL A 132 7.07 3.36 -7.56
N VAL A 133 7.21 3.83 -8.80
CA VAL A 133 6.38 4.90 -9.36
C VAL A 133 5.25 4.27 -10.15
N GLY A 134 4.01 4.58 -9.77
CA GLY A 134 2.79 4.09 -10.41
C GLY A 134 1.96 5.22 -11.01
N GLU A 135 1.58 5.08 -12.26
CA GLU A 135 0.55 5.90 -12.88
C GLU A 135 -0.82 5.33 -12.52
N VAL A 136 -1.67 6.15 -11.93
CA VAL A 136 -3.04 5.76 -11.58
C VAL A 136 -3.85 5.62 -12.86
N THR A 137 -4.36 4.42 -13.10
CA THR A 137 -5.13 4.07 -14.31
C THR A 137 -6.62 3.92 -14.02
N GLU A 138 -7.00 3.62 -12.77
CA GLU A 138 -8.38 3.49 -12.33
C GLU A 138 -8.49 3.79 -10.83
N ALA A 139 -9.66 4.25 -10.39
CA ALA A 139 -9.94 4.56 -9.00
C ALA A 139 -11.31 4.00 -8.58
N HIS A 140 -11.35 3.44 -7.38
CA HIS A 140 -12.53 2.81 -6.80
C HIS A 140 -12.92 3.50 -5.49
N LEU A 141 -14.18 3.89 -5.39
CA LEU A 141 -14.80 4.45 -4.19
C LEU A 141 -16.14 3.76 -3.97
N PRO A 142 -16.16 2.63 -3.23
CA PRO A 142 -17.39 1.83 -3.04
C PRO A 142 -18.51 2.59 -2.35
N LYS A 143 -18.14 3.51 -1.44
CA LYS A 143 -19.08 4.37 -0.71
C LYS A 143 -18.50 5.78 -0.58
N PRO A 144 -19.33 6.82 -0.58
CA PRO A 144 -18.88 8.17 -0.28
C PRO A 144 -18.18 8.23 1.07
N ILE A 145 -17.11 9.02 1.16
CA ILE A 145 -16.43 9.31 2.42
C ILE A 145 -17.14 10.49 3.08
N GLU A 146 -17.55 10.32 4.32
CA GLU A 146 -18.10 11.41 5.12
C GLU A 146 -16.97 12.33 5.60
N GLY A 147 -17.13 13.63 5.40
CA GLY A 147 -16.12 14.64 5.78
C GLY A 147 -14.89 14.65 4.87
N ARG A 148 -13.75 15.01 5.45
CA ARG A 148 -12.48 15.09 4.70
C ARG A 148 -11.87 13.69 4.49
N PRO A 149 -11.54 13.30 3.24
CA PRO A 149 -10.94 11.98 2.96
C PRO A 149 -9.62 11.73 3.71
N ASP A 150 -8.80 12.77 3.87
CA ASP A 150 -7.51 12.67 4.56
C ASP A 150 -7.63 12.48 6.09
N VAL A 151 -8.82 12.67 6.65
CA VAL A 151 -9.11 12.35 8.06
C VAL A 151 -9.61 10.91 8.21
N ALA A 152 -10.23 10.34 7.18
CA ALA A 152 -10.78 8.99 7.21
C ALA A 152 -9.70 7.89 7.15
N ILE A 153 -8.53 8.19 6.58
CA ILE A 153 -7.43 7.22 6.41
C ILE A 153 -6.87 6.75 7.75
N LEU A 154 -6.59 5.45 7.86
CA LEU A 154 -5.81 4.88 8.96
C LEU A 154 -4.36 5.40 8.87
N GLU A 155 -3.83 5.91 9.97
CA GLU A 155 -2.46 6.42 10.04
C GLU A 155 -1.59 5.56 10.95
N MET A 156 -0.27 5.68 10.80
CA MET A 156 0.70 4.95 11.63
C MET A 156 0.44 5.13 13.13
N LYS A 157 0.11 6.35 13.58
CA LYS A 157 -0.20 6.66 14.98
C LYS A 157 -1.42 5.92 15.52
N ASP A 158 -2.34 5.51 14.66
CA ASP A 158 -3.57 4.79 15.04
C ASP A 158 -3.29 3.31 15.34
N LEU A 159 -2.13 2.78 14.92
CA LEU A 159 -1.77 1.37 15.15
C LEU A 159 -1.37 1.10 16.60
N GLY A 160 -0.90 2.10 17.32
CA GLY A 160 -0.52 2.02 18.74
C GLY A 160 0.67 2.91 19.07
N ASP A 161 0.78 3.31 20.33
CA ASP A 161 1.76 4.30 20.80
C ASP A 161 3.23 3.88 20.57
N ASN A 162 3.48 2.58 20.47
CA ASN A 162 4.82 2.01 20.28
C ASN A 162 5.00 1.34 18.91
N VAL A 163 4.07 1.53 17.97
CA VAL A 163 4.14 0.96 16.63
C VAL A 163 4.70 2.01 15.68
N PHE A 164 5.89 1.76 15.14
CA PHE A 164 6.56 2.62 14.18
C PHE A 164 7.12 1.81 13.04
N TYR A 165 7.12 2.42 11.85
CA TYR A 165 7.86 1.96 10.69
C TYR A 165 8.49 3.17 10.03
N GLY A 166 9.79 3.38 10.32
CA GLY A 166 10.54 4.57 9.91
C GLY A 166 11.43 5.11 11.04
N GLY A 167 12.36 5.96 10.70
CA GLY A 167 13.32 6.61 11.61
C GLY A 167 14.64 5.87 11.76
#